data_e117141538ba81215ee18b70525bb834
#
_entry.id   e117141538ba81215ee18b70525bb834
#
_cell.length_a   1.000
_cell.length_b   1.000
_cell.length_c   1.000
_cell.angle_alpha   90.00
_cell.angle_beta   90.00
_cell.angle_gamma   90.00
#
_symmetry.space_group_name_H-M   'P 1'
#
loop_
_entity.id
_entity.type
_entity.pdbx_description
1 polymer ?
#
loop_
_entity_poly.entity_id
_entity_poly.type
_entity_poly.pdbx_seq_one_letter_code
_entity_poly.pdbx_strand_id
1 'polypeptide(L)'
;MISAKHRDRGLQGCSTTRIYCLLECPAGKRMKPENRVHFGSVEEARASGYRPCKVCKPNGTVVGPETLFVSSYNSPLGTYTLVSSRRGVVRVDPEERAEPHLTRWKRDGIHLRENGKHIAVITRELDAYFGRKLRQFTVSLDLRGTAFQLKVWEILCSIPYGMTRSYREVAQALGKPKAARGVGQAVGSNPVSLVVPCHRVIGSDGTLTGYGGGLHRKRALLELESVVLPKDSV
;
A
#
# COMPACT_ATOMS: atom_id res chain seq x y z
N MET A 1 -14.75 22.65 7.23
CA MET A 1 -16.08 22.04 7.38
C MET A 1 -15.91 20.53 7.35
N ILE A 2 -15.96 19.85 8.50
CA ILE A 2 -15.82 18.40 8.64
C ILE A 2 -17.18 17.79 8.29
N SER A 3 -17.19 16.99 7.23
CA SER A 3 -18.39 16.37 6.64
C SER A 3 -19.17 15.53 7.66
N ALA A 4 -20.49 15.73 7.68
CA ALA A 4 -21.48 15.16 8.59
C ALA A 4 -21.70 13.63 8.51
N LYS A 5 -20.83 12.87 7.82
CA LYS A 5 -20.98 11.42 7.60
C LYS A 5 -20.38 10.52 8.68
N HIS A 6 -19.97 11.07 9.82
CA HIS A 6 -19.35 10.31 10.92
C HIS A 6 -20.31 10.00 12.08
N ARG A 7 -21.62 10.30 11.95
CA ARG A 7 -22.55 10.21 13.07
C ARG A 7 -23.10 8.82 13.39
N ASP A 8 -22.92 7.81 12.52
CA ASP A 8 -23.61 6.51 12.67
C ASP A 8 -22.73 5.37 13.21
N ARG A 9 -21.58 5.67 13.81
CA ARG A 9 -20.75 4.65 14.43
C ARG A 9 -20.61 4.91 15.90
N GLY A 10 -21.42 4.19 16.66
CA GLY A 10 -21.37 4.25 18.11
C GLY A 10 -19.95 3.99 18.61
N LEU A 11 -19.50 4.84 19.53
CA LEU A 11 -18.29 4.65 20.32
C LEU A 11 -18.69 4.03 21.65
N GLN A 12 -17.88 3.10 22.14
CA GLN A 12 -18.01 2.57 23.47
C GLN A 12 -16.74 2.84 24.28
N GLY A 13 -16.91 3.23 25.52
CA GLY A 13 -15.80 3.43 26.47
C GLY A 13 -15.87 2.45 27.62
N CYS A 14 -14.72 2.16 28.21
CA CYS A 14 -14.63 1.38 29.42
C CYS A 14 -14.51 2.33 30.63
N SER A 15 -15.48 2.31 31.53
CA SER A 15 -15.51 3.19 32.71
C SER A 15 -14.31 3.01 33.64
N THR A 16 -13.76 1.79 33.73
CA THR A 16 -12.62 1.47 34.58
C THR A 16 -11.27 1.85 33.98
N THR A 17 -11.10 1.67 32.66
CA THR A 17 -9.80 1.95 32.00
C THR A 17 -9.75 3.32 31.35
N ARG A 18 -10.88 4.01 31.27
CA ARG A 18 -11.04 5.29 30.55
C ARG A 18 -10.52 5.25 29.13
N ILE A 19 -10.72 4.09 28.44
CA ILE A 19 -10.38 3.91 27.03
C ILE A 19 -11.66 3.85 26.21
N TYR A 20 -11.75 4.64 25.13
CA TYR A 20 -12.85 4.51 24.20
C TYR A 20 -12.43 3.79 22.90
N CYS A 21 -13.33 2.98 22.37
CA CYS A 21 -13.15 2.10 21.21
C CYS A 21 -14.33 2.27 20.25
N LEU A 22 -14.13 1.84 19.00
CA LEU A 22 -15.25 1.52 18.11
C LEU A 22 -16.05 0.33 18.65
N LEU A 23 -17.35 0.27 18.41
CA LEU A 23 -18.21 -0.83 18.85
C LEU A 23 -17.70 -2.20 18.39
N GLU A 24 -17.11 -2.27 17.21
CA GLU A 24 -16.60 -3.50 16.61
C GLU A 24 -15.15 -3.82 17.01
N CYS A 25 -14.50 -3.01 17.84
CA CYS A 25 -13.12 -3.19 18.21
C CYS A 25 -12.90 -4.51 18.97
N PRO A 26 -11.96 -5.39 18.57
CA PRO A 26 -11.66 -6.64 19.27
C PRO A 26 -11.30 -6.42 20.75
N ALA A 27 -10.60 -5.33 21.07
CA ALA A 27 -10.29 -4.96 22.45
C ALA A 27 -11.55 -4.51 23.20
N GLY A 28 -12.47 -3.82 22.52
CA GLY A 28 -13.76 -3.39 23.09
C GLY A 28 -14.73 -4.56 23.33
N LYS A 29 -14.67 -5.61 22.49
CA LYS A 29 -15.52 -6.82 22.68
C LYS A 29 -15.26 -7.57 23.98
N ARG A 30 -14.04 -7.44 24.54
CA ARG A 30 -13.68 -8.07 25.83
C ARG A 30 -14.13 -7.27 27.04
N MET A 31 -14.75 -6.11 26.85
CA MET A 31 -15.22 -5.24 27.92
C MET A 31 -16.50 -5.84 28.52
N LYS A 32 -16.53 -5.94 29.87
CA LYS A 32 -17.73 -6.39 30.56
C LYS A 32 -18.88 -5.42 30.33
N PRO A 33 -20.13 -5.90 30.16
CA PRO A 33 -21.28 -5.04 29.87
C PRO A 33 -21.47 -3.90 30.87
N GLU A 34 -21.28 -4.16 32.15
CA GLU A 34 -21.44 -3.19 33.25
C GLU A 34 -20.45 -2.03 33.20
N ASN A 35 -19.33 -2.20 32.48
CA ASN A 35 -18.30 -1.17 32.32
C ASN A 35 -18.41 -0.39 31.02
N ARG A 36 -19.46 -0.64 30.21
CA ARG A 36 -19.64 0.02 28.93
C ARG A 36 -20.33 1.36 29.09
N VAL A 37 -19.71 2.38 28.51
CA VAL A 37 -20.29 3.71 28.32
C VAL A 37 -20.35 3.99 26.83
N HIS A 38 -21.47 4.50 26.33
CA HIS A 38 -21.63 4.86 24.93
C HIS A 38 -21.40 6.35 24.74
N PHE A 39 -20.76 6.71 23.63
CA PHE A 39 -20.51 8.10 23.22
C PHE A 39 -21.03 8.33 21.82
N GLY A 40 -21.65 9.48 21.59
CA GLY A 40 -22.11 9.90 20.28
C GLY A 40 -20.99 10.41 19.38
N SER A 41 -19.86 10.86 19.97
CA SER A 41 -18.71 11.38 19.20
C SER A 41 -17.39 11.16 19.92
N VAL A 42 -16.28 11.32 19.18
CA VAL A 42 -14.92 11.30 19.71
C VAL A 42 -14.68 12.49 20.65
N GLU A 43 -15.25 13.63 20.31
CA GLU A 43 -15.18 14.85 21.09
C GLU A 43 -15.84 14.67 22.46
N GLU A 44 -17.01 14.05 22.49
CA GLU A 44 -17.74 13.72 23.74
C GLU A 44 -16.92 12.75 24.61
N ALA A 45 -16.36 11.69 24.00
CA ALA A 45 -15.53 10.74 24.74
C ALA A 45 -14.29 11.41 25.35
N ARG A 46 -13.64 12.31 24.61
CA ARG A 46 -12.49 13.09 25.10
C ARG A 46 -12.86 14.07 26.19
N ALA A 47 -13.96 14.83 26.00
CA ALA A 47 -14.46 15.74 27.01
C ALA A 47 -14.82 15.04 28.32
N SER A 48 -15.24 13.76 28.21
CA SER A 48 -15.48 12.86 29.37
C SER A 48 -14.22 12.24 29.98
N GLY A 49 -13.01 12.63 29.52
CA GLY A 49 -11.73 12.18 30.06
C GLY A 49 -11.30 10.78 29.58
N TYR A 50 -11.85 10.31 28.45
CA TYR A 50 -11.45 9.04 27.89
C TYR A 50 -10.35 9.23 26.84
N ARG A 51 -9.38 8.30 26.82
CA ARG A 51 -8.32 8.25 25.81
C ARG A 51 -8.63 7.21 24.72
N PRO A 52 -8.10 7.39 23.50
CA PRO A 52 -8.34 6.45 22.41
C PRO A 52 -7.70 5.10 22.64
N CYS A 53 -8.36 4.06 22.18
CA CYS A 53 -7.83 2.71 22.11
C CYS A 53 -6.63 2.64 21.16
N LYS A 54 -5.52 2.01 21.59
CA LYS A 54 -4.33 1.83 20.76
C LYS A 54 -4.53 0.83 19.61
N VAL A 55 -5.52 -0.06 19.72
CA VAL A 55 -5.82 -1.09 18.71
C VAL A 55 -6.63 -0.50 17.55
N CYS A 56 -7.80 0.09 17.83
CA CYS A 56 -8.66 0.64 16.79
C CYS A 56 -8.41 2.12 16.47
N LYS A 57 -7.62 2.83 17.30
CA LYS A 57 -7.21 4.25 17.12
C LYS A 57 -8.36 5.15 16.66
N PRO A 58 -9.44 5.27 17.41
CA PRO A 58 -10.66 5.96 16.97
C PRO A 58 -10.49 7.45 16.68
N ASN A 59 -9.31 8.02 16.93
CA ASN A 59 -8.96 9.42 16.58
C ASN A 59 -8.32 9.59 15.20
N GLY A 60 -7.84 8.53 14.60
CA GLY A 60 -7.56 8.54 13.18
C GLY A 60 -8.90 8.44 12.48
N THR A 61 -9.13 9.20 11.42
CA THR A 61 -10.33 9.14 10.59
C THR A 61 -11.01 7.78 10.74
N VAL A 62 -12.16 7.75 11.46
CA VAL A 62 -12.96 6.53 11.60
C VAL A 62 -13.54 6.29 10.22
N VAL A 63 -12.74 5.66 9.41
CA VAL A 63 -13.15 5.16 8.12
C VAL A 63 -14.06 4.01 8.45
N GLY A 64 -15.30 4.08 8.02
CA GLY A 64 -16.18 2.94 7.93
C GLY A 64 -15.47 1.73 7.30
N PRO A 65 -16.07 0.52 7.22
CA PRO A 65 -15.40 -0.57 6.59
C PRO A 65 -14.79 -0.01 5.31
N GLU A 66 -13.45 0.01 5.30
CA GLU A 66 -12.75 0.64 4.18
C GLU A 66 -13.26 -0.03 2.92
N THR A 67 -13.69 0.77 1.95
CA THR A 67 -14.03 0.23 0.64
C THR A 67 -12.80 0.35 -0.22
N LEU A 68 -12.30 -0.78 -0.68
CA LEU A 68 -11.30 -0.88 -1.73
C LEU A 68 -11.97 -1.30 -3.04
N PHE A 69 -11.47 -0.78 -4.13
CA PHE A 69 -11.92 -1.12 -5.46
C PHE A 69 -10.89 -2.05 -6.09
N VAL A 70 -11.36 -3.14 -6.68
CA VAL A 70 -10.51 -4.20 -7.21
C VAL A 70 -10.88 -4.44 -8.68
N SER A 71 -9.88 -4.68 -9.51
CA SER A 71 -10.06 -5.10 -10.90
C SER A 71 -8.89 -5.97 -11.33
N SER A 72 -9.12 -6.84 -12.29
CA SER A 72 -8.09 -7.60 -12.98
C SER A 72 -7.61 -6.83 -14.20
N TYR A 73 -6.31 -6.92 -14.49
CA TYR A 73 -5.68 -6.30 -15.66
C TYR A 73 -4.79 -7.31 -16.38
N ASN A 74 -5.11 -7.60 -17.63
CA ASN A 74 -4.32 -8.50 -18.47
C ASN A 74 -3.20 -7.73 -19.16
N SER A 75 -1.96 -8.01 -18.76
CA SER A 75 -0.76 -7.41 -19.35
C SER A 75 0.00 -8.43 -20.21
N PRO A 76 0.95 -7.98 -21.05
CA PRO A 76 1.88 -8.90 -21.75
C PRO A 76 2.72 -9.80 -20.81
N LEU A 77 2.80 -9.46 -19.52
CA LEU A 77 3.55 -10.20 -18.50
C LEU A 77 2.65 -11.04 -17.57
N GLY A 78 1.39 -11.26 -17.95
CA GLY A 78 0.40 -11.98 -17.18
C GLY A 78 -0.61 -11.07 -16.51
N THR A 79 -1.51 -11.68 -15.76
CA THR A 79 -2.61 -10.98 -15.08
C THR A 79 -2.13 -10.28 -13.81
N TYR A 80 -2.52 -9.03 -13.65
CA TYR A 80 -2.29 -8.22 -12.46
C TYR A 80 -3.60 -7.90 -11.77
N THR A 81 -3.58 -7.88 -10.45
CA THR A 81 -4.66 -7.35 -9.64
C THR A 81 -4.38 -5.88 -9.32
N LEU A 82 -5.32 -5.02 -9.68
CA LEU A 82 -5.31 -3.60 -9.37
C LEU A 82 -6.22 -3.34 -8.19
N VAL A 83 -5.71 -2.65 -7.17
CA VAL A 83 -6.52 -2.26 -6.02
C VAL A 83 -6.34 -0.78 -5.74
N SER A 84 -7.45 -0.06 -5.58
CA SER A 84 -7.44 1.34 -5.18
C SER A 84 -8.35 1.62 -3.99
N SER A 85 -8.04 2.65 -3.24
CA SER A 85 -8.92 3.30 -2.29
C SER A 85 -9.57 4.53 -2.94
N ARG A 86 -10.29 5.32 -2.14
CA ARG A 86 -10.76 6.64 -2.58
C ARG A 86 -9.63 7.67 -2.72
N ARG A 87 -8.45 7.41 -2.17
CA ARG A 87 -7.29 8.32 -2.17
C ARG A 87 -6.34 8.05 -3.34
N GLY A 88 -6.22 6.79 -3.77
CA GLY A 88 -5.29 6.40 -4.81
C GLY A 88 -5.13 4.90 -4.93
N VAL A 89 -4.18 4.48 -5.76
CA VAL A 89 -3.81 3.08 -5.95
C VAL A 89 -3.11 2.56 -4.69
N VAL A 90 -3.59 1.42 -4.20
CA VAL A 90 -3.09 0.74 -2.99
C VAL A 90 -2.20 -0.45 -3.37
N ARG A 91 -2.53 -1.12 -4.48
CA ARG A 91 -1.81 -2.32 -4.93
C ARG A 91 -1.89 -2.48 -6.46
N VAL A 92 -0.76 -2.88 -7.02
CA VAL A 92 -0.61 -3.40 -8.38
C VAL A 92 0.37 -4.56 -8.27
N ASP A 93 -0.14 -5.77 -8.28
CA ASP A 93 0.67 -6.98 -8.14
C ASP A 93 0.21 -8.06 -9.11
N PRO A 94 1.10 -8.97 -9.53
CA PRO A 94 0.67 -10.21 -10.14
C PRO A 94 -0.38 -10.90 -9.28
N GLU A 95 -1.37 -11.53 -9.92
CA GLU A 95 -2.55 -12.08 -9.26
C GLU A 95 -2.19 -13.01 -8.09
N GLU A 96 -1.18 -13.87 -8.30
CA GLU A 96 -0.70 -14.81 -7.30
C GLU A 96 -0.16 -14.15 -6.02
N ARG A 97 0.33 -12.90 -6.13
CA ARG A 97 0.78 -12.12 -4.97
C ARG A 97 -0.32 -11.33 -4.31
N ALA A 98 -1.33 -10.94 -5.07
CA ALA A 98 -2.43 -10.12 -4.57
C ALA A 98 -3.44 -10.94 -3.74
N GLU A 99 -3.71 -12.19 -4.13
CA GLU A 99 -4.76 -13.03 -3.56
C GLU A 99 -4.68 -13.19 -2.02
N PRO A 100 -3.52 -13.46 -1.39
CA PRO A 100 -3.44 -13.53 0.06
C PRO A 100 -3.86 -12.23 0.76
N HIS A 101 -3.62 -11.08 0.12
CA HIS A 101 -4.02 -9.78 0.64
C HIS A 101 -5.52 -9.54 0.51
N LEU A 102 -6.13 -9.92 -0.63
CA LEU A 102 -7.57 -9.81 -0.84
C LEU A 102 -8.34 -10.67 0.18
N THR A 103 -7.90 -11.91 0.39
CA THR A 103 -8.46 -12.83 1.38
C THR A 103 -8.36 -12.26 2.79
N ARG A 104 -7.19 -11.73 3.15
CA ARG A 104 -6.99 -11.07 4.44
C ARG A 104 -7.90 -9.87 4.60
N TRP A 105 -8.01 -8.99 3.61
CA TRP A 105 -8.84 -7.78 3.68
C TRP A 105 -10.33 -8.11 3.84
N LYS A 106 -10.83 -9.13 3.13
CA LYS A 106 -12.20 -9.64 3.32
C LYS A 106 -12.42 -10.10 4.76
N ARG A 107 -11.50 -10.90 5.31
CA ARG A 107 -11.54 -11.35 6.70
C ARG A 107 -11.50 -10.20 7.70
N ASP A 108 -10.71 -9.17 7.42
CA ASP A 108 -10.55 -8.00 8.28
C ASP A 108 -11.73 -6.98 8.12
N GLY A 109 -12.79 -7.34 7.36
CA GLY A 109 -14.01 -6.55 7.19
C GLY A 109 -13.90 -5.40 6.19
N ILE A 110 -12.89 -5.43 5.31
CA ILE A 110 -12.76 -4.46 4.22
C ILE A 110 -13.71 -4.83 3.09
N HIS A 111 -14.51 -3.87 2.64
CA HIS A 111 -15.41 -4.08 1.52
C HIS A 111 -14.66 -3.97 0.20
N LEU A 112 -14.63 -5.04 -0.58
CA LEU A 112 -14.10 -5.04 -1.93
C LEU A 112 -15.24 -4.80 -2.93
N ARG A 113 -15.06 -3.83 -3.82
CA ARG A 113 -16.00 -3.49 -4.91
C ARG A 113 -15.24 -3.44 -6.23
N GLU A 114 -15.94 -3.69 -7.31
CA GLU A 114 -15.40 -3.49 -8.64
C GLU A 114 -15.48 -2.01 -9.04
N ASN A 115 -14.65 -1.61 -10.01
CA ASN A 115 -14.66 -0.31 -10.67
C ASN A 115 -14.50 0.90 -9.73
N GLY A 116 -13.33 1.45 -9.68
CA GLY A 116 -13.02 2.69 -8.99
C GLY A 116 -12.40 3.73 -9.91
N LYS A 117 -12.55 5.02 -9.58
CA LYS A 117 -11.96 6.13 -10.34
C LYS A 117 -10.46 5.91 -10.63
N HIS A 118 -9.69 5.51 -9.62
CA HIS A 118 -8.25 5.29 -9.76
C HIS A 118 -7.93 4.00 -10.52
N ILE A 119 -8.82 3.00 -10.54
CA ILE A 119 -8.69 1.79 -11.37
C ILE A 119 -8.72 2.19 -12.85
N ALA A 120 -9.68 2.99 -13.27
CA ALA A 120 -9.77 3.43 -14.65
C ALA A 120 -8.56 4.26 -15.11
N VAL A 121 -7.98 5.07 -14.21
CA VAL A 121 -6.76 5.84 -14.50
C VAL A 121 -5.56 4.91 -14.65
N ILE A 122 -5.32 4.03 -13.66
CA ILE A 122 -4.16 3.14 -13.70
C ILE A 122 -4.21 2.16 -14.86
N THR A 123 -5.39 1.65 -15.24
CA THR A 123 -5.55 0.78 -16.42
C THR A 123 -5.06 1.47 -17.69
N ARG A 124 -5.52 2.69 -17.96
CA ARG A 124 -5.08 3.47 -19.12
C ARG A 124 -3.58 3.76 -19.09
N GLU A 125 -3.03 4.08 -17.93
CA GLU A 125 -1.60 4.34 -17.78
C GLU A 125 -0.77 3.07 -18.00
N LEU A 126 -1.24 1.90 -17.55
CA LEU A 126 -0.60 0.61 -17.81
C LEU A 126 -0.64 0.26 -19.31
N ASP A 127 -1.76 0.46 -19.98
CA ASP A 127 -1.85 0.27 -21.44
C ASP A 127 -0.84 1.16 -22.18
N ALA A 128 -0.74 2.41 -21.78
CA ALA A 128 0.22 3.36 -22.37
C ALA A 128 1.67 2.98 -22.03
N TYR A 129 1.94 2.48 -20.82
CA TYR A 129 3.27 2.04 -20.40
C TYR A 129 3.72 0.80 -21.18
N PHE A 130 2.90 -0.25 -21.28
CA PHE A 130 3.20 -1.44 -22.07
C PHE A 130 3.27 -1.14 -23.55
N GLY A 131 2.51 -0.16 -24.01
CA GLY A 131 2.60 0.38 -25.39
C GLY A 131 3.77 1.33 -25.62
N ARG A 132 4.70 1.50 -24.66
CA ARG A 132 5.88 2.40 -24.71
C ARG A 132 5.54 3.88 -24.94
N LYS A 133 4.28 4.27 -24.67
CA LYS A 133 3.77 5.65 -24.83
C LYS A 133 3.84 6.44 -23.52
N LEU A 134 3.97 5.78 -22.38
CA LEU A 134 4.08 6.38 -21.05
C LEU A 134 5.41 6.02 -20.40
N ARG A 135 6.13 7.01 -19.91
CA ARG A 135 7.40 6.84 -19.18
C ARG A 135 7.28 7.16 -17.69
N GLN A 136 6.25 7.89 -17.31
CA GLN A 136 6.00 8.29 -15.93
C GLN A 136 4.51 8.19 -15.62
N PHE A 137 4.18 7.45 -14.57
CA PHE A 137 2.83 7.34 -14.06
C PHE A 137 2.42 8.62 -13.31
N THR A 138 1.16 9.01 -13.45
CA THR A 138 0.59 10.20 -12.80
C THR A 138 -0.54 9.87 -11.83
N VAL A 139 -0.96 8.61 -11.80
CA VAL A 139 -2.03 8.14 -10.91
C VAL A 139 -1.67 8.38 -9.44
N SER A 140 -2.63 8.86 -8.66
CA SER A 140 -2.45 9.04 -7.21
C SER A 140 -2.22 7.71 -6.51
N LEU A 141 -1.27 7.68 -5.56
CA LEU A 141 -0.93 6.50 -4.77
C LEU A 141 -1.43 6.65 -3.33
N ASP A 142 -1.93 5.55 -2.76
CA ASP A 142 -2.24 5.42 -1.33
C ASP A 142 -1.31 4.36 -0.73
N LEU A 143 -0.02 4.68 -0.68
CA LEU A 143 1.02 3.77 -0.18
C LEU A 143 0.92 3.59 1.33
N ARG A 144 0.95 2.33 1.75
CA ARG A 144 0.83 1.93 3.16
C ARG A 144 2.03 1.09 3.56
N GLY A 145 2.83 1.60 4.46
CA GLY A 145 4.04 0.96 4.92
C GLY A 145 4.63 1.63 6.15
N THR A 146 5.74 1.11 6.63
CA THR A 146 6.53 1.77 7.67
C THR A 146 7.16 3.05 7.12
N ALA A 147 7.57 3.97 7.99
CA ALA A 147 8.25 5.20 7.58
C ALA A 147 9.52 4.92 6.74
N PHE A 148 10.21 3.80 7.02
CA PHE A 148 11.37 3.38 6.25
C PHE A 148 10.96 2.93 4.83
N GLN A 149 9.94 2.08 4.72
CA GLN A 149 9.45 1.61 3.42
C GLN A 149 8.95 2.77 2.55
N LEU A 150 8.17 3.68 3.11
CA LEU A 150 7.65 4.85 2.39
C LEU A 150 8.79 5.69 1.81
N LYS A 151 9.85 5.96 2.59
CA LYS A 151 11.03 6.69 2.11
C LYS A 151 11.79 5.93 1.01
N VAL A 152 11.93 4.61 1.13
CA VAL A 152 12.52 3.80 0.06
C VAL A 152 11.68 3.90 -1.20
N TRP A 153 10.37 3.70 -1.13
CA TRP A 153 9.48 3.75 -2.30
C TRP A 153 9.45 5.14 -2.96
N GLU A 154 9.56 6.21 -2.19
CA GLU A 154 9.73 7.57 -2.71
C GLU A 154 11.01 7.69 -3.56
N ILE A 155 12.15 7.15 -3.08
CA ILE A 155 13.39 7.10 -3.84
C ILE A 155 13.23 6.25 -5.11
N LEU A 156 12.52 5.10 -5.03
CA LEU A 156 12.26 4.30 -6.22
C LEU A 156 11.51 5.09 -7.30
N CYS A 157 10.50 5.87 -6.92
CA CYS A 157 9.74 6.72 -7.85
C CYS A 157 10.62 7.77 -8.55
N SER A 158 11.76 8.14 -7.96
CA SER A 158 12.72 9.07 -8.58
C SER A 158 13.66 8.42 -9.61
N ILE A 159 13.67 7.09 -9.76
CA ILE A 159 14.47 6.40 -10.77
C ILE A 159 13.79 6.56 -12.14
N PRO A 160 14.43 7.22 -13.11
CA PRO A 160 13.79 7.47 -14.40
C PRO A 160 13.54 6.18 -15.20
N TYR A 161 12.63 6.24 -16.15
CA TYR A 161 12.40 5.21 -17.15
C TYR A 161 13.69 4.91 -17.93
N GLY A 162 14.01 3.64 -18.09
CA GLY A 162 15.22 3.19 -18.78
C GLY A 162 16.52 3.32 -17.97
N MET A 163 16.41 3.70 -16.68
CA MET A 163 17.57 3.80 -15.77
C MET A 163 17.46 2.79 -14.64
N THR A 164 18.60 2.38 -14.10
CA THR A 164 18.66 1.49 -12.94
C THR A 164 19.48 2.11 -11.81
N ARG A 165 19.25 1.65 -10.59
CA ARG A 165 20.11 1.90 -9.42
C ARG A 165 20.37 0.60 -8.69
N SER A 166 21.54 0.48 -8.09
CA SER A 166 21.81 -0.63 -7.18
C SER A 166 21.14 -0.41 -5.82
N TYR A 167 20.92 -1.50 -5.08
CA TYR A 167 20.44 -1.43 -3.69
C TYR A 167 21.32 -0.53 -2.81
N ARG A 168 22.63 -0.49 -3.10
CA ARG A 168 23.60 0.35 -2.40
C ARG A 168 23.35 1.83 -2.68
N GLU A 169 23.15 2.20 -3.93
CA GLU A 169 22.86 3.59 -4.32
C GLU A 169 21.54 4.08 -3.73
N VAL A 170 20.51 3.22 -3.69
CA VAL A 170 19.26 3.54 -2.99
C VAL A 170 19.49 3.76 -1.49
N ALA A 171 20.33 2.92 -0.84
CA ALA A 171 20.70 3.09 0.56
C ALA A 171 21.49 4.38 0.81
N GLN A 172 22.38 4.76 -0.10
CA GLN A 172 23.11 6.03 -0.06
C GLN A 172 22.16 7.22 -0.20
N ALA A 173 21.24 7.20 -1.17
CA ALA A 173 20.23 8.23 -1.36
C ALA A 173 19.30 8.39 -0.14
N LEU A 174 19.06 7.30 0.61
CA LEU A 174 18.34 7.33 1.88
C LEU A 174 19.14 7.96 3.04
N GLY A 175 20.43 8.28 2.85
CA GLY A 175 21.33 8.68 3.93
C GLY A 175 21.72 7.56 4.88
N LYS A 176 21.54 6.29 4.47
CA LYS A 176 21.81 5.08 5.27
C LYS A 176 22.63 4.04 4.50
N PRO A 177 23.90 4.33 4.15
CA PRO A 177 24.69 3.49 3.24
C PRO A 177 24.86 2.03 3.71
N LYS A 178 24.77 1.77 5.01
CA LYS A 178 24.83 0.41 5.58
C LYS A 178 23.50 -0.34 5.52
N ALA A 179 22.40 0.28 5.06
CA ALA A 179 21.06 -0.31 5.09
C ALA A 179 20.68 -1.07 3.81
N ALA A 180 21.62 -1.47 2.94
CA ALA A 180 21.32 -2.12 1.65
C ALA A 180 20.41 -3.37 1.79
N ARG A 181 20.61 -4.20 2.83
CA ARG A 181 19.73 -5.36 3.11
C ARG A 181 18.31 -4.93 3.47
N GLY A 182 18.17 -3.90 4.31
CA GLY A 182 16.85 -3.33 4.65
C GLY A 182 16.15 -2.68 3.45
N VAL A 183 16.93 -2.02 2.58
CA VAL A 183 16.42 -1.51 1.29
C VAL A 183 15.91 -2.67 0.43
N GLY A 184 16.64 -3.78 0.33
CA GLY A 184 16.20 -4.97 -0.40
C GLY A 184 14.86 -5.51 0.10
N GLN A 185 14.65 -5.57 1.42
CA GLN A 185 13.37 -5.97 2.02
C GLN A 185 12.24 -4.97 1.69
N ALA A 186 12.52 -3.67 1.76
CA ALA A 186 11.55 -2.64 1.42
C ALA A 186 11.18 -2.65 -0.07
N VAL A 187 12.16 -2.85 -0.96
CA VAL A 187 11.96 -3.04 -2.41
C VAL A 187 11.09 -4.26 -2.68
N GLY A 188 11.38 -5.41 -2.03
CA GLY A 188 10.60 -6.65 -2.17
C GLY A 188 9.18 -6.57 -1.62
N SER A 189 8.93 -5.67 -0.65
CA SER A 189 7.60 -5.45 -0.06
C SER A 189 6.78 -4.37 -0.78
N ASN A 190 7.26 -3.82 -1.89
CA ASN A 190 6.54 -2.82 -2.68
C ASN A 190 5.14 -3.34 -3.06
N PRO A 191 4.05 -2.64 -2.66
CA PRO A 191 2.70 -3.08 -2.95
C PRO A 191 2.18 -2.63 -4.33
N VAL A 192 2.85 -1.65 -4.97
CA VAL A 192 2.36 -1.05 -6.23
C VAL A 192 3.45 -1.21 -7.29
N SER A 193 3.68 -2.46 -7.69
CA SER A 193 4.67 -2.79 -8.72
C SER A 193 4.36 -2.07 -10.04
N LEU A 194 5.34 -1.89 -10.90
CA LEU A 194 5.30 -1.11 -12.14
C LEU A 194 5.30 0.41 -11.87
N VAL A 195 4.32 0.93 -11.14
CA VAL A 195 4.18 2.35 -10.82
C VAL A 195 5.27 2.84 -9.88
N VAL A 196 5.48 2.09 -8.76
CA VAL A 196 6.71 2.22 -7.95
C VAL A 196 7.73 1.26 -8.53
N PRO A 197 8.74 1.74 -9.27
CA PRO A 197 9.53 0.92 -10.19
C PRO A 197 10.62 0.11 -9.47
N CYS A 198 10.21 -0.83 -8.63
CA CYS A 198 11.15 -1.71 -7.91
C CYS A 198 11.95 -2.63 -8.84
N HIS A 199 11.47 -2.85 -10.08
CA HIS A 199 12.22 -3.57 -11.11
C HIS A 199 13.50 -2.85 -11.56
N ARG A 200 13.58 -1.52 -11.40
CA ARG A 200 14.78 -0.70 -11.71
C ARG A 200 15.89 -0.79 -10.66
N VAL A 201 15.69 -1.58 -9.57
CA VAL A 201 16.75 -1.79 -8.57
C VAL A 201 17.44 -3.13 -8.82
N ILE A 202 18.76 -3.09 -9.02
CA ILE A 202 19.59 -4.25 -9.40
C ILE A 202 20.75 -4.48 -8.41
N GLY A 203 21.50 -5.55 -8.57
CA GLY A 203 22.74 -5.79 -7.84
C GLY A 203 23.80 -4.73 -8.16
N SER A 204 24.78 -4.54 -7.27
CA SER A 204 25.89 -3.60 -7.51
C SER A 204 26.84 -4.09 -8.63
N ASP A 205 26.78 -5.35 -8.97
CA ASP A 205 27.48 -6.01 -10.05
C ASP A 205 26.69 -6.05 -11.37
N GLY A 206 25.50 -5.41 -11.39
CA GLY A 206 24.59 -5.40 -12.54
C GLY A 206 23.68 -6.62 -12.63
N THR A 207 23.78 -7.57 -11.69
CA THR A 207 22.95 -8.78 -11.71
C THR A 207 21.49 -8.49 -11.34
N LEU A 208 20.57 -9.27 -11.91
CA LEU A 208 19.17 -9.23 -11.55
C LEU A 208 18.94 -10.06 -10.29
N THR A 209 18.67 -9.39 -9.19
CA THR A 209 18.38 -10.02 -7.91
C THR A 209 17.02 -9.58 -7.38
N GLY A 210 16.32 -10.48 -6.70
CA GLY A 210 15.13 -10.21 -5.89
C GLY A 210 14.05 -9.38 -6.58
N TYR A 211 13.02 -10.03 -7.10
CA TYR A 211 11.80 -9.36 -7.56
C TYR A 211 10.57 -10.16 -7.14
N GLY A 212 9.64 -9.52 -6.47
CA GLY A 212 8.45 -10.18 -5.96
C GLY A 212 7.56 -10.80 -7.04
N GLY A 213 7.58 -10.28 -8.25
CA GLY A 213 6.88 -10.83 -9.41
C GLY A 213 7.69 -11.88 -10.22
N GLY A 214 8.88 -12.29 -9.73
CA GLY A 214 9.77 -13.19 -10.45
C GLY A 214 10.76 -12.48 -11.38
N LEU A 215 11.98 -13.02 -11.48
CA LEU A 215 13.06 -12.39 -12.26
C LEU A 215 12.75 -12.28 -13.75
N HIS A 216 11.95 -13.20 -14.31
CA HIS A 216 11.50 -13.13 -15.71
C HIS A 216 10.71 -11.85 -16.01
N ARG A 217 9.78 -11.46 -15.12
CA ARG A 217 9.04 -10.19 -15.25
C ARG A 217 9.95 -8.98 -15.08
N LYS A 218 10.91 -9.04 -14.14
CA LYS A 218 11.88 -7.95 -13.94
C LYS A 218 12.70 -7.73 -15.20
N ARG A 219 13.23 -8.79 -15.80
CA ARG A 219 13.97 -8.73 -17.06
C ARG A 219 13.12 -8.13 -18.18
N ALA A 220 11.91 -8.65 -18.40
CA ALA A 220 11.02 -8.16 -19.44
C ALA A 220 10.64 -6.69 -19.27
N LEU A 221 10.48 -6.19 -18.04
CA LEU A 221 10.21 -4.78 -17.75
C LEU A 221 11.43 -3.91 -18.07
N LEU A 222 12.63 -4.33 -17.70
CA LEU A 222 13.85 -3.60 -18.03
C LEU A 222 14.10 -3.57 -19.55
N GLU A 223 13.86 -4.67 -20.24
CA GLU A 223 13.93 -4.74 -21.70
C GLU A 223 12.86 -3.85 -22.38
N LEU A 224 11.63 -3.84 -21.85
CA LEU A 224 10.57 -2.92 -22.28
C LEU A 224 11.05 -1.47 -22.18
N GLU A 225 11.76 -1.13 -21.11
CA GLU A 225 12.33 0.19 -20.86
C GLU A 225 13.66 0.43 -21.59
N SER A 226 14.10 -0.50 -22.43
CA SER A 226 15.34 -0.42 -23.21
C SER A 226 16.61 -0.35 -22.37
N VAL A 227 16.58 -0.93 -21.16
CA VAL A 227 17.78 -1.11 -20.33
C VAL A 227 18.63 -2.22 -20.91
N VAL A 228 19.90 -1.93 -21.19
CA VAL A 228 20.89 -2.93 -21.62
C VAL A 228 21.34 -3.70 -20.38
N LEU A 229 21.02 -4.99 -20.34
CA LEU A 229 21.44 -5.90 -19.26
C LEU A 229 22.68 -6.69 -19.68
N PRO A 230 23.59 -7.01 -18.76
CA PRO A 230 24.67 -7.94 -19.01
C PRO A 230 24.14 -9.31 -19.47
N LYS A 231 24.88 -10.00 -20.37
CA LYS A 231 24.43 -11.29 -20.95
C LYS A 231 24.19 -12.37 -19.90
N ASP A 232 24.90 -12.32 -18.77
CA ASP A 232 24.88 -13.34 -17.69
C ASP A 232 24.15 -12.85 -16.42
N SER A 233 23.19 -11.92 -16.55
CA SER A 233 22.49 -11.29 -15.40
C SER A 233 21.34 -12.13 -14.81
N VAL A 234 21.50 -13.48 -14.75
CA VAL A 234 20.56 -14.40 -14.06
C VAL A 234 21.31 -15.18 -12.99
#